data_90a43918fd2bc408bc56d0241683ed1a
#
_entry.id   90a43918fd2bc408bc56d0241683ed1a
#
_cell.length_a   1.000
_cell.length_b   1.000
_cell.length_c   1.000
_cell.angle_alpha   90.00
_cell.angle_beta   90.00
_cell.angle_gamma   90.00
#
_symmetry.space_group_name_H-M   'P 1'
#
loop_
_entity.id
_entity.type
_entity.pdbx_description
1 polymer ?
#
loop_
_entity_poly.entity_id
_entity_poly.type
_entity_poly.pdbx_seq_one_letter_code
_entity_poly.pdbx_strand_id
1 'polypeptide(L)'
;MPRSLLILGGTGFVGPALAAEGLARGWGVTTFTRGQRPASGENVERLHGDRTQPGALAALAARDWDLVLDTWSGAPRAVRDSAQALTGRAGGYVYISSGSVYAPPVALGVSEDARTVTASPDAEAGEYSECKRGAELAVLAAFGERALILRPGLILGPGEDVGRLPWWLARMARGGEVLAPGPPDLGLQMIDCRDLAAFALTAGAAGVAGPLNTVSHAGHATTRSLLEACREVAAPPGTELRWLAPAAVHAAGIEPWIELPIWIPPGHAASARHAADVTRVHAAGLHCRPVSETVRDTWAWLG
;
A
#
# COMPACT_ATOMS: atom_id res chain seq x y z
N MET A 1 -19.91 -6.93 -22.60
CA MET A 1 -18.96 -5.81 -22.56
C MET A 1 -17.92 -6.12 -21.47
N PRO A 2 -16.68 -5.66 -21.58
CA PRO A 2 -15.72 -5.82 -20.49
C PRO A 2 -16.24 -5.10 -19.25
N ARG A 3 -15.87 -5.62 -18.05
CA ARG A 3 -16.17 -4.92 -16.78
C ARG A 3 -15.47 -3.57 -16.76
N SER A 4 -16.12 -2.55 -16.20
CA SER A 4 -15.62 -1.18 -16.10
C SER A 4 -14.95 -0.93 -14.76
N LEU A 5 -13.69 -0.49 -14.78
CA LEU A 5 -12.88 -0.15 -13.61
C LEU A 5 -12.55 1.33 -13.61
N LEU A 6 -12.94 2.03 -12.55
CA LEU A 6 -12.49 3.39 -12.28
C LEU A 6 -11.39 3.39 -11.20
N ILE A 7 -10.25 4.01 -11.50
CA ILE A 7 -9.17 4.22 -10.54
C ILE A 7 -9.09 5.72 -10.22
N LEU A 8 -9.43 6.09 -8.99
CA LEU A 8 -9.25 7.44 -8.46
C LEU A 8 -7.82 7.60 -7.95
N GLY A 9 -6.97 8.20 -8.78
CA GLY A 9 -5.52 8.16 -8.70
C GLY A 9 -4.94 7.48 -9.94
N GLY A 10 -3.92 6.64 -9.79
CA GLY A 10 -3.39 5.86 -10.93
C GLY A 10 -2.00 6.27 -11.38
N THR A 11 -1.43 7.36 -10.86
CA THR A 11 -0.08 7.86 -11.22
C THR A 11 0.92 7.86 -10.05
N GLY A 12 0.50 7.47 -8.86
CA GLY A 12 1.39 7.20 -7.72
C GLY A 12 1.82 5.75 -7.69
N PHE A 13 2.50 5.31 -6.62
CA PHE A 13 3.10 4.00 -6.50
C PHE A 13 2.14 2.80 -6.79
N VAL A 14 1.01 2.74 -6.08
CA VAL A 14 0.05 1.61 -6.20
C VAL A 14 -0.82 1.73 -7.46
N GLY A 15 -1.11 2.94 -7.91
CA GLY A 15 -2.03 3.18 -9.01
C GLY A 15 -1.67 2.49 -10.33
N PRO A 16 -0.40 2.55 -10.78
CA PRO A 16 0.03 1.84 -11.98
C PRO A 16 -0.15 0.31 -11.90
N ALA A 17 0.10 -0.28 -10.72
CA ALA A 17 -0.11 -1.71 -10.51
C ALA A 17 -1.60 -2.09 -10.62
N LEU A 18 -2.50 -1.26 -10.08
CA LEU A 18 -3.96 -1.43 -10.20
C LEU A 18 -4.41 -1.36 -11.67
N ALA A 19 -3.89 -0.39 -12.43
CA ALA A 19 -4.22 -0.23 -13.83
C ALA A 19 -3.72 -1.41 -14.68
N ALA A 20 -2.48 -1.83 -14.46
CA ALA A 20 -1.88 -2.98 -15.16
C ALA A 20 -2.65 -4.28 -14.88
N GLU A 21 -3.02 -4.52 -13.62
CA GLU A 21 -3.80 -5.69 -13.23
C GLU A 21 -5.21 -5.69 -13.84
N GLY A 22 -5.86 -4.52 -13.86
CA GLY A 22 -7.17 -4.36 -14.52
C GLY A 22 -7.11 -4.70 -16.00
N LEU A 23 -6.11 -4.16 -16.72
CA LEU A 23 -5.90 -4.45 -18.14
C LEU A 23 -5.58 -5.92 -18.39
N ALA A 24 -4.71 -6.53 -17.58
CA ALA A 24 -4.35 -7.94 -17.69
C ALA A 24 -5.57 -8.88 -17.55
N ARG A 25 -6.58 -8.46 -16.79
CA ARG A 25 -7.86 -9.18 -16.64
C ARG A 25 -8.90 -8.83 -17.70
N GLY A 26 -8.58 -7.99 -18.67
CA GLY A 26 -9.49 -7.59 -19.72
C GLY A 26 -10.57 -6.60 -19.27
N TRP A 27 -10.35 -5.83 -18.21
CA TRP A 27 -11.26 -4.77 -17.78
C TRP A 27 -11.06 -3.52 -18.63
N GLY A 28 -12.11 -2.75 -18.86
CA GLY A 28 -12.03 -1.39 -19.36
C GLY A 28 -11.57 -0.46 -18.24
N VAL A 29 -10.30 -0.06 -18.27
CA VAL A 29 -9.67 0.72 -17.19
C VAL A 29 -9.73 2.21 -17.51
N THR A 30 -10.30 2.97 -16.59
CA THR A 30 -10.32 4.45 -16.61
C THR A 30 -9.61 4.97 -15.35
N THR A 31 -8.69 5.90 -15.52
CA THR A 31 -8.05 6.62 -14.41
C THR A 31 -8.58 8.05 -14.34
N PHE A 32 -8.78 8.55 -13.12
CA PHE A 32 -9.10 9.95 -12.87
C PHE A 32 -7.97 10.60 -12.05
N THR A 33 -7.27 11.54 -12.66
CA THR A 33 -6.07 12.18 -12.12
C THR A 33 -5.99 13.65 -12.49
N ARG A 34 -5.11 14.40 -11.79
CA ARG A 34 -4.83 15.80 -12.12
C ARG A 34 -4.01 16.00 -13.42
N GLY A 35 -3.54 14.92 -14.04
CA GLY A 35 -2.73 14.99 -15.26
C GLY A 35 -1.28 15.50 -15.06
N GLN A 36 -0.81 15.60 -13.83
CA GLN A 36 0.52 16.17 -13.50
C GLN A 36 1.68 15.19 -13.63
N ARG A 37 1.40 13.89 -13.69
CA ARG A 37 2.40 12.83 -13.87
C ARG A 37 2.11 12.04 -15.13
N PRO A 38 3.14 11.48 -15.78
CA PRO A 38 2.92 10.56 -16.89
C PRO A 38 1.95 9.45 -16.49
N ALA A 39 1.07 9.11 -17.38
CA ALA A 39 0.13 8.03 -17.13
C ALA A 39 0.80 6.68 -17.40
N SER A 40 0.44 5.69 -16.59
CA SER A 40 0.90 4.32 -16.72
C SER A 40 0.02 3.55 -17.71
N GLY A 41 0.66 2.96 -18.72
CA GLY A 41 0.02 2.01 -19.64
C GLY A 41 -0.63 2.62 -20.87
N GLU A 42 -0.49 1.90 -21.98
CA GLU A 42 -1.32 2.05 -23.18
C GLU A 42 -2.69 1.40 -22.89
N ASN A 43 -3.74 1.83 -23.57
CA ASN A 43 -5.11 1.31 -23.39
C ASN A 43 -5.82 1.65 -22.06
N VAL A 44 -5.34 2.64 -21.31
CA VAL A 44 -6.04 3.21 -20.16
C VAL A 44 -6.76 4.49 -20.60
N GLU A 45 -8.08 4.55 -20.41
CA GLU A 45 -8.81 5.79 -20.58
C GLU A 45 -8.43 6.79 -19.48
N ARG A 46 -8.21 8.04 -19.84
CA ARG A 46 -7.71 9.07 -18.93
C ARG A 46 -8.71 10.20 -18.82
N LEU A 47 -9.28 10.36 -17.65
CA LEU A 47 -10.06 11.53 -17.29
C LEU A 47 -9.22 12.44 -16.39
N HIS A 48 -9.22 13.72 -16.71
CA HIS A 48 -8.45 14.71 -15.97
C HIS A 48 -9.36 15.61 -15.14
N GLY A 49 -8.99 15.82 -13.88
CA GLY A 49 -9.67 16.72 -12.97
C GLY A 49 -9.07 16.67 -11.58
N ASP A 50 -9.30 17.72 -10.81
CA ASP A 50 -8.95 17.75 -9.40
C ASP A 50 -10.21 17.50 -8.58
N ARG A 51 -10.30 16.32 -7.94
CA ARG A 51 -11.46 15.90 -7.14
C ARG A 51 -11.76 16.79 -5.94
N THR A 52 -10.84 17.69 -5.59
CA THR A 52 -11.05 18.69 -4.54
C THR A 52 -11.81 19.92 -5.04
N GLN A 53 -11.97 20.07 -6.36
CA GLN A 53 -12.65 21.21 -6.96
C GLN A 53 -14.13 20.92 -7.24
N PRO A 54 -15.00 21.91 -7.03
CA PRO A 54 -16.42 21.77 -7.34
C PRO A 54 -16.66 21.34 -8.79
N GLY A 55 -17.57 20.39 -9.01
CA GLY A 55 -17.96 19.93 -10.33
C GLY A 55 -16.99 18.93 -11.01
N ALA A 56 -15.79 18.73 -10.49
CA ALA A 56 -14.80 17.86 -11.12
C ALA A 56 -15.24 16.38 -11.23
N LEU A 57 -16.17 15.94 -10.40
CA LEU A 57 -16.66 14.56 -10.36
C LEU A 57 -17.82 14.30 -11.32
N ALA A 58 -18.36 15.33 -11.98
CA ALA A 58 -19.55 15.20 -12.84
C ALA A 58 -19.36 14.18 -13.96
N ALA A 59 -18.19 14.16 -14.61
CA ALA A 59 -17.88 13.20 -15.65
C ALA A 59 -17.87 11.75 -15.16
N LEU A 60 -17.48 11.52 -13.90
CA LEU A 60 -17.47 10.20 -13.27
C LEU A 60 -18.87 9.72 -12.90
N ALA A 61 -19.72 10.64 -12.43
CA ALA A 61 -21.10 10.38 -12.04
C ALA A 61 -22.04 10.22 -13.26
N ALA A 62 -21.58 10.54 -14.47
CA ALA A 62 -22.33 10.36 -15.71
C ALA A 62 -22.29 8.93 -16.26
N ARG A 63 -21.46 8.04 -15.66
CA ARG A 63 -21.26 6.65 -16.11
C ARG A 63 -21.44 5.67 -14.97
N ASP A 64 -21.72 4.42 -15.30
CA ASP A 64 -21.76 3.31 -14.34
C ASP A 64 -20.41 2.57 -14.34
N TRP A 65 -20.03 2.09 -13.17
CA TRP A 65 -18.77 1.41 -12.93
C TRP A 65 -19.02 0.07 -12.20
N ASP A 66 -18.39 -1.00 -12.64
CA ASP A 66 -18.48 -2.26 -11.90
C ASP A 66 -17.69 -2.18 -10.60
N LEU A 67 -16.53 -1.50 -10.63
CA LEU A 67 -15.67 -1.34 -9.45
C LEU A 67 -14.94 0.01 -9.48
N VAL A 68 -14.84 0.62 -8.30
CA VAL A 68 -14.00 1.80 -8.06
C VAL A 68 -12.86 1.43 -7.13
N LEU A 69 -11.63 1.81 -7.49
CA LEU A 69 -10.43 1.71 -6.65
C LEU A 69 -9.92 3.11 -6.32
N ASP A 70 -9.75 3.42 -5.05
CA ASP A 70 -9.32 4.76 -4.61
C ASP A 70 -8.03 4.69 -3.80
N THR A 71 -7.00 5.42 -4.25
CA THR A 71 -5.66 5.46 -3.64
C THR A 71 -5.38 6.77 -2.88
N TRP A 72 -6.38 7.61 -2.67
CA TRP A 72 -6.21 8.94 -2.08
C TRP A 72 -5.62 8.90 -0.67
N SER A 73 -4.73 9.85 -0.36
CA SER A 73 -4.06 9.94 0.93
C SER A 73 -4.10 11.36 1.56
N GLY A 74 -4.77 12.29 0.90
CA GLY A 74 -4.98 13.65 1.42
C GLY A 74 -6.32 13.80 2.14
N ALA A 75 -6.90 15.00 2.08
CA ALA A 75 -8.14 15.38 2.78
C ALA A 75 -9.26 14.33 2.64
N PRO A 76 -9.84 13.85 3.74
CA PRO A 76 -10.95 12.88 3.73
C PRO A 76 -12.16 13.34 2.94
N ARG A 77 -12.47 14.65 3.00
CA ARG A 77 -13.57 15.26 2.25
C ARG A 77 -13.55 14.89 0.77
N ALA A 78 -12.37 14.84 0.13
CA ALA A 78 -12.27 14.47 -1.27
C ALA A 78 -12.73 13.02 -1.55
N VAL A 79 -12.49 12.10 -0.61
CA VAL A 79 -12.99 10.73 -0.68
C VAL A 79 -14.49 10.69 -0.43
N ARG A 80 -14.98 11.44 0.58
CA ARG A 80 -16.42 11.57 0.85
C ARG A 80 -17.19 12.02 -0.38
N ASP A 81 -16.74 13.10 -1.00
CA ASP A 81 -17.42 13.69 -2.16
C ASP A 81 -17.41 12.72 -3.35
N SER A 82 -16.31 12.00 -3.56
CA SER A 82 -16.21 10.97 -4.61
C SER A 82 -17.10 9.76 -4.33
N ALA A 83 -17.11 9.26 -3.09
CA ALA A 83 -17.93 8.13 -2.68
C ALA A 83 -19.42 8.46 -2.80
N GLN A 84 -19.83 9.65 -2.38
CA GLN A 84 -21.22 10.13 -2.52
C GLN A 84 -21.64 10.26 -3.99
N ALA A 85 -20.79 10.85 -4.84
CA ALA A 85 -21.06 11.00 -6.27
C ALA A 85 -21.22 9.64 -6.99
N LEU A 86 -20.54 8.60 -6.50
CA LEU A 86 -20.49 7.28 -7.14
C LEU A 86 -21.40 6.23 -6.48
N THR A 87 -22.06 6.51 -5.37
CA THR A 87 -22.87 5.53 -4.61
C THR A 87 -23.94 4.84 -5.45
N GLY A 88 -24.62 5.55 -6.32
CA GLY A 88 -25.64 5.00 -7.24
C GLY A 88 -25.11 4.58 -8.61
N ARG A 89 -23.79 4.67 -8.84
CA ARG A 89 -23.12 4.47 -10.11
C ARG A 89 -22.05 3.39 -10.10
N ALA A 90 -21.68 2.88 -8.92
CA ALA A 90 -20.66 1.86 -8.80
C ALA A 90 -21.18 0.62 -8.07
N GLY A 91 -20.82 -0.56 -8.59
CA GLY A 91 -21.15 -1.84 -7.98
C GLY A 91 -20.44 -2.05 -6.65
N GLY A 92 -19.16 -1.65 -6.54
CA GLY A 92 -18.36 -1.71 -5.33
C GLY A 92 -17.32 -0.59 -5.26
N TYR A 93 -16.80 -0.35 -4.04
CA TYR A 93 -15.76 0.65 -3.79
C TYR A 93 -14.67 0.06 -2.91
N VAL A 94 -13.45 0.02 -3.42
CA VAL A 94 -12.26 -0.42 -2.68
C VAL A 94 -11.41 0.79 -2.36
N TYR A 95 -11.15 1.02 -1.09
CA TYR A 95 -10.28 2.09 -0.64
C TYR A 95 -8.95 1.53 -0.13
N ILE A 96 -7.84 2.01 -0.69
CA ILE A 96 -6.49 1.69 -0.22
C ILE A 96 -6.18 2.61 0.97
N SER A 97 -6.45 2.10 2.16
CA SER A 97 -6.19 2.75 3.44
C SER A 97 -4.74 2.53 3.91
N SER A 98 -4.52 2.33 5.19
CA SER A 98 -3.21 2.08 5.81
C SER A 98 -3.37 1.47 7.20
N GLY A 99 -2.43 0.63 7.61
CA GLY A 99 -2.30 0.19 9.01
C GLY A 99 -2.02 1.34 10.00
N SER A 100 -1.69 2.54 9.51
CA SER A 100 -1.51 3.73 10.36
C SER A 100 -2.79 4.24 11.01
N VAL A 101 -3.96 3.74 10.61
CA VAL A 101 -5.25 4.14 11.19
C VAL A 101 -5.46 3.65 12.63
N TYR A 102 -4.67 2.68 13.09
CA TYR A 102 -4.80 2.19 14.46
C TYR A 102 -4.28 3.20 15.48
N ALA A 103 -5.07 3.41 16.54
CA ALA A 103 -4.71 4.35 17.61
C ALA A 103 -3.62 3.78 18.51
N PRO A 104 -2.55 4.54 18.79
CA PRO A 104 -1.52 4.10 19.73
C PRO A 104 -2.04 3.98 21.17
N PRO A 105 -1.44 3.13 22.02
CA PRO A 105 -0.42 2.15 21.65
C PRO A 105 -1.02 1.00 20.84
N VAL A 106 -0.34 0.58 19.75
CA VAL A 106 -0.80 -0.52 18.91
C VAL A 106 -0.20 -1.81 19.40
N ALA A 107 -1.05 -2.78 19.75
CA ALA A 107 -0.61 -4.10 20.21
C ALA A 107 -0.07 -4.95 19.05
N LEU A 108 0.85 -5.88 19.36
CA LEU A 108 1.20 -6.96 18.44
C LEU A 108 -0.04 -7.83 18.18
N GLY A 109 -0.22 -8.30 16.95
CA GLY A 109 -1.42 -9.04 16.56
C GLY A 109 -2.66 -8.16 16.40
N VAL A 110 -2.46 -6.85 16.10
CA VAL A 110 -3.58 -5.92 15.89
C VAL A 110 -4.53 -6.44 14.82
N SER A 111 -5.79 -6.64 15.19
CA SER A 111 -6.87 -7.03 14.27
C SER A 111 -7.63 -5.82 13.74
N GLU A 112 -8.47 -6.05 12.74
CA GLU A 112 -9.28 -5.00 12.12
C GLU A 112 -10.31 -4.36 13.08
N ASP A 113 -10.64 -5.04 14.17
CA ASP A 113 -11.58 -4.57 15.19
C ASP A 113 -10.92 -3.66 16.25
N ALA A 114 -9.59 -3.50 16.18
CA ALA A 114 -8.86 -2.67 17.12
C ALA A 114 -9.23 -1.18 16.99
N ARG A 115 -9.04 -0.45 18.09
CA ARG A 115 -9.32 0.99 18.15
C ARG A 115 -8.52 1.74 17.09
N THR A 116 -9.19 2.59 16.34
CA THR A 116 -8.60 3.49 15.36
C THR A 116 -8.49 4.92 15.91
N VAL A 117 -7.68 5.74 15.25
CA VAL A 117 -7.63 7.18 15.56
C VAL A 117 -8.99 7.83 15.34
N THR A 118 -9.28 8.88 16.10
CA THR A 118 -10.46 9.73 15.89
C THR A 118 -10.26 10.51 14.60
N ALA A 119 -11.26 10.52 13.73
CA ALA A 119 -11.20 11.21 12.44
C ALA A 119 -12.59 11.61 11.96
N SER A 120 -12.64 12.56 11.04
CA SER A 120 -13.88 13.02 10.40
C SER A 120 -13.81 12.80 8.89
N PRO A 121 -14.88 12.29 8.26
CA PRO A 121 -15.00 12.22 6.82
C PRO A 121 -15.06 13.61 6.15
N ASP A 122 -15.38 14.63 6.92
CA ASP A 122 -15.55 16.02 6.46
C ASP A 122 -14.25 16.84 6.56
N ALA A 123 -13.17 16.26 7.14
CA ALA A 123 -11.93 16.98 7.34
C ALA A 123 -11.27 17.39 6.01
N GLU A 124 -10.81 18.64 5.97
CA GLU A 124 -10.10 19.23 4.82
C GLU A 124 -8.58 19.07 4.91
N ALA A 125 -8.07 18.71 6.09
CA ALA A 125 -6.67 18.41 6.37
C ALA A 125 -6.58 17.57 7.65
N GLY A 126 -5.41 17.05 7.95
CA GLY A 126 -5.11 16.30 9.17
C GLY A 126 -3.83 15.49 9.01
N GLU A 127 -3.44 14.83 10.08
CA GLU A 127 -2.35 13.85 10.05
C GLU A 127 -2.69 12.70 9.12
N TYR A 128 -1.67 12.04 8.56
CA TYR A 128 -1.85 10.97 7.58
C TYR A 128 -2.80 9.85 8.08
N SER A 129 -2.68 9.44 9.34
CA SER A 129 -3.55 8.44 9.96
C SER A 129 -5.00 8.89 10.06
N GLU A 130 -5.23 10.15 10.43
CA GLU A 130 -6.56 10.77 10.52
C GLU A 130 -7.18 10.91 9.12
N CYS A 131 -6.39 11.34 8.14
CA CYS A 131 -6.84 11.44 6.76
C CYS A 131 -7.27 10.06 6.21
N LYS A 132 -6.45 9.01 6.44
CA LYS A 132 -6.80 7.66 6.02
C LYS A 132 -8.06 7.15 6.74
N ARG A 133 -8.17 7.37 8.06
CA ARG A 133 -9.35 6.92 8.81
C ARG A 133 -10.62 7.70 8.44
N GLY A 134 -10.54 9.01 8.25
CA GLY A 134 -11.68 9.82 7.80
C GLY A 134 -12.20 9.37 6.44
N ALA A 135 -11.29 9.02 5.52
CA ALA A 135 -11.63 8.46 4.22
C ALA A 135 -12.30 7.06 4.33
N GLU A 136 -11.82 6.17 5.23
CA GLU A 136 -12.51 4.91 5.52
C GLU A 136 -13.96 5.15 5.95
N LEU A 137 -14.18 6.08 6.89
CA LEU A 137 -15.52 6.43 7.37
C LEU A 137 -16.42 6.93 6.24
N ALA A 138 -15.88 7.74 5.34
CA ALA A 138 -16.60 8.26 4.18
C ALA A 138 -17.06 7.14 3.24
N VAL A 139 -16.16 6.21 2.90
CA VAL A 139 -16.48 5.10 1.99
C VAL A 139 -17.47 4.13 2.64
N LEU A 140 -17.28 3.79 3.92
CA LEU A 140 -18.19 2.92 4.65
C LEU A 140 -19.60 3.53 4.77
N ALA A 141 -19.70 4.83 5.00
CA ALA A 141 -21.00 5.52 5.08
C ALA A 141 -21.74 5.52 3.71
N ALA A 142 -21.01 5.65 2.60
CA ALA A 142 -21.60 5.74 1.27
C ALA A 142 -21.92 4.37 0.66
N PHE A 143 -21.08 3.35 0.86
CA PHE A 143 -21.18 2.06 0.19
C PHE A 143 -21.62 0.90 1.10
N GLY A 144 -21.52 1.03 2.44
CA GLY A 144 -21.94 -0.03 3.38
C GLY A 144 -21.27 -1.37 3.09
N GLU A 145 -22.06 -2.41 2.84
CA GLU A 145 -21.59 -3.76 2.52
C GLU A 145 -20.92 -3.90 1.13
N ARG A 146 -20.89 -2.84 0.34
CA ARG A 146 -20.15 -2.77 -0.94
C ARG A 146 -18.82 -2.04 -0.82
N ALA A 147 -18.42 -1.70 0.40
CA ALA A 147 -17.18 -1.03 0.72
C ALA A 147 -16.13 -2.04 1.18
N LEU A 148 -15.00 -2.14 0.48
CA LEU A 148 -13.82 -2.88 0.90
C LEU A 148 -12.72 -1.90 1.29
N ILE A 149 -12.22 -2.02 2.51
CA ILE A 149 -11.15 -1.17 3.04
C ILE A 149 -9.89 -2.01 3.19
N LEU A 150 -8.88 -1.74 2.39
CA LEU A 150 -7.60 -2.43 2.51
C LEU A 150 -6.65 -1.58 3.37
N ARG A 151 -6.15 -2.16 4.46
CA ARG A 151 -5.18 -1.54 5.39
C ARG A 151 -3.79 -2.15 5.18
N PRO A 152 -3.08 -1.82 4.09
CA PRO A 152 -1.73 -2.30 3.91
C PRO A 152 -0.81 -1.71 4.99
N GLY A 153 0.21 -2.50 5.35
CA GLY A 153 1.34 -2.03 6.13
C GLY A 153 2.45 -1.53 5.19
N LEU A 154 3.57 -2.25 5.15
CA LEU A 154 4.68 -1.96 4.26
C LEU A 154 4.38 -2.44 2.84
N ILE A 155 4.19 -1.52 1.91
CA ILE A 155 4.08 -1.83 0.48
C ILE A 155 5.46 -1.67 -0.15
N LEU A 156 5.91 -2.67 -0.90
CA LEU A 156 7.16 -2.68 -1.66
C LEU A 156 6.87 -3.03 -3.13
N GLY A 157 7.86 -2.89 -4.00
CA GLY A 157 7.76 -3.34 -5.38
C GLY A 157 8.15 -2.29 -6.41
N PRO A 158 8.08 -2.64 -7.70
CA PRO A 158 8.36 -1.71 -8.79
C PRO A 158 7.50 -0.45 -8.71
N GLY A 159 8.10 0.71 -8.92
CA GLY A 159 7.39 1.99 -8.84
C GLY A 159 7.37 2.63 -7.44
N GLU A 160 8.04 2.04 -6.45
CA GLU A 160 8.09 2.60 -5.10
C GLU A 160 8.77 3.98 -5.09
N ASP A 161 7.96 5.02 -4.84
CA ASP A 161 8.39 6.42 -4.80
C ASP A 161 8.71 6.93 -3.38
N VAL A 162 8.51 6.10 -2.36
CA VAL A 162 8.87 6.42 -0.96
C VAL A 162 10.35 6.16 -0.69
N GLY A 163 10.96 5.25 -1.46
CA GLY A 163 12.40 5.00 -1.44
C GLY A 163 12.90 4.02 -0.38
N ARG A 164 12.05 3.16 0.20
CA ARG A 164 12.47 2.21 1.25
C ARG A 164 13.29 1.05 0.70
N LEU A 165 12.71 0.26 -0.20
CA LEU A 165 13.43 -0.83 -0.88
C LEU A 165 14.48 -0.29 -1.84
N PRO A 166 14.21 0.75 -2.65
CA PRO A 166 15.24 1.41 -3.46
C PRO A 166 16.49 1.86 -2.69
N TRP A 167 16.34 2.32 -1.44
CA TRP A 167 17.47 2.70 -0.59
C TRP A 167 18.38 1.50 -0.30
N TRP A 168 17.80 0.34 0.07
CA TRP A 168 18.58 -0.88 0.33
C TRP A 168 19.27 -1.39 -0.93
N LEU A 169 18.60 -1.38 -2.07
CA LEU A 169 19.15 -1.76 -3.36
C LEU A 169 20.32 -0.85 -3.76
N ALA A 170 20.14 0.46 -3.66
CA ALA A 170 21.21 1.44 -3.91
C ALA A 170 22.37 1.29 -2.92
N ARG A 171 22.09 0.94 -1.64
CA ARG A 171 23.14 0.68 -0.66
C ARG A 171 23.94 -0.57 -1.01
N MET A 172 23.28 -1.64 -1.45
CA MET A 172 23.94 -2.87 -1.88
C MET A 172 24.79 -2.67 -3.13
N ALA A 173 24.29 -1.92 -4.10
CA ALA A 173 24.99 -1.63 -5.35
C ALA A 173 26.35 -0.90 -5.14
N ARG A 174 26.51 -0.16 -4.04
CA ARG A 174 27.79 0.47 -3.67
C ARG A 174 28.86 -0.51 -3.18
N GLY A 175 28.45 -1.72 -2.79
CA GLY A 175 29.34 -2.77 -2.31
C GLY A 175 29.99 -2.51 -0.94
N GLY A 176 31.05 -3.26 -0.67
CA GLY A 176 31.81 -3.22 0.57
C GLY A 176 31.06 -3.80 1.76
N GLU A 177 31.42 -3.36 2.96
CA GLU A 177 30.69 -3.73 4.18
C GLU A 177 29.38 -2.96 4.28
N VAL A 178 28.25 -3.70 4.39
CA VAL A 178 26.90 -3.14 4.53
C VAL A 178 26.41 -3.41 5.95
N LEU A 179 26.10 -2.34 6.69
CA LEU A 179 25.43 -2.47 7.97
C LEU A 179 24.08 -3.19 7.77
N ALA A 180 23.91 -4.31 8.45
CA ALA A 180 22.68 -5.08 8.50
C ALA A 180 22.13 -5.04 9.95
N PRO A 181 20.97 -4.37 10.18
CA PRO A 181 20.44 -4.25 11.52
C PRO A 181 19.75 -5.57 11.92
N GLY A 182 20.16 -6.12 13.07
CA GLY A 182 19.63 -7.37 13.61
C GLY A 182 18.38 -7.19 14.48
N PRO A 183 17.82 -8.30 14.98
CA PRO A 183 18.28 -9.66 14.72
C PRO A 183 17.96 -10.07 13.26
N PRO A 184 18.83 -10.91 12.64
CA PRO A 184 18.63 -11.33 11.25
C PRO A 184 17.28 -11.97 10.98
N ASP A 185 16.79 -12.76 11.91
CA ASP A 185 15.53 -13.51 11.78
C ASP A 185 14.31 -12.70 12.26
N LEU A 186 14.47 -11.39 12.44
CA LEU A 186 13.36 -10.49 12.73
C LEU A 186 12.33 -10.53 11.60
N GLY A 187 11.10 -10.93 11.94
CA GLY A 187 10.01 -11.05 10.98
C GLY A 187 9.59 -9.71 10.41
N LEU A 188 9.30 -9.71 9.12
CA LEU A 188 8.76 -8.58 8.38
C LEU A 188 7.42 -8.96 7.78
N GLN A 189 6.41 -8.08 7.93
CA GLN A 189 5.19 -8.14 7.15
C GLN A 189 5.24 -7.07 6.06
N MET A 190 5.07 -7.49 4.82
CA MET A 190 5.05 -6.62 3.65
C MET A 190 4.02 -7.11 2.63
N ILE A 191 3.72 -6.28 1.67
CA ILE A 191 2.97 -6.68 0.48
C ILE A 191 3.62 -6.08 -0.76
N ASP A 192 3.72 -6.86 -1.84
CA ASP A 192 4.09 -6.32 -3.14
C ASP A 192 2.92 -5.50 -3.70
N CYS A 193 3.20 -4.36 -4.31
CA CYS A 193 2.16 -3.50 -4.90
C CYS A 193 1.30 -4.22 -5.93
N ARG A 194 1.84 -5.22 -6.63
CA ARG A 194 1.12 -6.05 -7.61
C ARG A 194 0.21 -7.08 -6.93
N ASP A 195 0.61 -7.65 -5.79
CA ASP A 195 -0.24 -8.55 -5.00
C ASP A 195 -1.39 -7.79 -4.34
N LEU A 196 -1.11 -6.58 -3.87
CA LEU A 196 -2.14 -5.66 -3.39
C LEU A 196 -3.15 -5.35 -4.50
N ALA A 197 -2.67 -5.06 -5.71
CA ALA A 197 -3.51 -4.78 -6.87
C ALA A 197 -4.36 -5.99 -7.26
N ALA A 198 -3.75 -7.17 -7.36
CA ALA A 198 -4.44 -8.41 -7.69
C ALA A 198 -5.53 -8.75 -6.67
N PHE A 199 -5.22 -8.61 -5.39
CA PHE A 199 -6.18 -8.85 -4.31
C PHE A 199 -7.31 -7.81 -4.32
N ALA A 200 -6.99 -6.51 -4.49
CA ALA A 200 -7.99 -5.44 -4.54
C ALA A 200 -9.04 -5.68 -5.63
N LEU A 201 -8.61 -6.10 -6.82
CA LEU A 201 -9.51 -6.42 -7.92
C LEU A 201 -10.30 -7.72 -7.65
N THR A 202 -9.64 -8.77 -7.17
CA THR A 202 -10.30 -10.07 -6.91
C THR A 202 -11.35 -9.94 -5.82
N ALA A 203 -10.98 -9.40 -4.67
CA ALA A 203 -11.84 -9.27 -3.50
C ALA A 203 -12.96 -8.24 -3.75
N GLY A 204 -12.64 -7.10 -4.39
CA GLY A 204 -13.64 -6.10 -4.75
C GLY A 204 -14.68 -6.63 -5.75
N ALA A 205 -14.25 -7.38 -6.77
CA ALA A 205 -15.15 -7.99 -7.75
C ALA A 205 -15.98 -9.14 -7.18
N ALA A 206 -15.50 -9.79 -6.11
CA ALA A 206 -16.21 -10.84 -5.38
C ALA A 206 -17.17 -10.29 -4.32
N GLY A 207 -17.23 -8.97 -4.10
CA GLY A 207 -18.10 -8.35 -3.09
C GLY A 207 -17.61 -8.54 -1.66
N VAL A 208 -16.31 -8.79 -1.45
CA VAL A 208 -15.73 -8.78 -0.11
C VAL A 208 -15.84 -7.37 0.47
N ALA A 209 -16.24 -7.27 1.73
CA ALA A 209 -16.57 -6.00 2.38
C ALA A 209 -15.84 -5.82 3.72
N GLY A 210 -15.81 -4.58 4.19
CA GLY A 210 -15.21 -4.20 5.47
C GLY A 210 -13.69 -4.02 5.43
N PRO A 211 -13.07 -3.77 6.60
CA PRO A 211 -11.63 -3.56 6.72
C PRO A 211 -10.87 -4.89 6.73
N LEU A 212 -9.71 -4.90 6.05
CA LEU A 212 -8.77 -6.03 6.02
C LEU A 212 -7.33 -5.53 6.18
N ASN A 213 -6.57 -6.11 7.12
CA ASN A 213 -5.14 -5.92 7.27
C ASN A 213 -4.41 -6.59 6.11
N THR A 214 -3.92 -5.82 5.15
CA THR A 214 -3.52 -6.34 3.84
C THR A 214 -2.00 -6.41 3.74
N VAL A 215 -1.42 -7.40 4.39
CA VAL A 215 0.01 -7.72 4.37
C VAL A 215 0.23 -9.24 4.43
N SER A 216 1.46 -9.68 4.24
CA SER A 216 1.85 -11.08 4.33
C SER A 216 1.67 -11.69 5.72
N HIS A 217 1.69 -13.01 5.80
CA HIS A 217 1.78 -13.73 7.08
C HIS A 217 3.03 -13.35 7.87
N ALA A 218 2.98 -13.51 9.18
CA ALA A 218 4.18 -13.52 10.00
C ALA A 218 5.13 -14.63 9.53
N GLY A 219 6.42 -14.31 9.43
CA GLY A 219 7.45 -15.25 8.95
C GLY A 219 7.54 -15.41 7.42
N HIS A 220 6.71 -14.72 6.65
CA HIS A 220 6.82 -14.69 5.18
C HIS A 220 8.16 -14.11 4.71
N ALA A 221 8.65 -13.08 5.38
CA ALA A 221 9.96 -12.49 5.18
C ALA A 221 10.63 -12.19 6.52
N THR A 222 11.96 -12.09 6.50
CA THR A 222 12.78 -11.63 7.63
C THR A 222 13.71 -10.52 7.15
N THR A 223 14.33 -9.81 8.10
CA THR A 223 15.37 -8.84 7.75
C THR A 223 16.48 -9.50 6.95
N ARG A 224 16.88 -10.75 7.32
CA ARG A 224 17.86 -11.56 6.58
C ARG A 224 17.42 -11.80 5.14
N SER A 225 16.24 -12.38 4.93
CA SER A 225 15.78 -12.76 3.59
C SER A 225 15.64 -11.55 2.66
N LEU A 226 15.22 -10.40 3.19
CA LEU A 226 15.15 -9.15 2.44
C LEU A 226 16.55 -8.65 2.03
N LEU A 227 17.48 -8.55 3.00
CA LEU A 227 18.82 -7.99 2.74
C LEU A 227 19.68 -8.91 1.89
N GLU A 228 19.56 -10.23 2.07
CA GLU A 228 20.25 -11.21 1.20
C GLU A 228 19.71 -11.15 -0.23
N ALA A 229 18.40 -11.04 -0.43
CA ALA A 229 17.84 -10.84 -1.75
C ALA A 229 18.34 -9.53 -2.41
N CYS A 230 18.41 -8.44 -1.65
CA CYS A 230 18.98 -7.17 -2.15
C CYS A 230 20.45 -7.31 -2.53
N ARG A 231 21.24 -8.02 -1.72
CA ARG A 231 22.65 -8.30 -2.00
C ARG A 231 22.82 -9.14 -3.26
N GLU A 232 22.00 -10.20 -3.41
CA GLU A 232 22.07 -11.12 -4.56
C GLU A 232 21.83 -10.41 -5.90
N VAL A 233 20.88 -9.47 -5.95
CA VAL A 233 20.51 -8.83 -7.22
C VAL A 233 21.29 -7.58 -7.54
N ALA A 234 21.79 -6.83 -6.52
CA ALA A 234 22.34 -5.50 -6.73
C ALA A 234 23.82 -5.38 -6.37
N ALA A 235 24.36 -6.26 -5.52
CA ALA A 235 25.68 -6.04 -4.97
C ALA A 235 26.81 -6.56 -5.87
N PRO A 236 27.95 -5.85 -5.98
CA PRO A 236 29.15 -6.38 -6.61
C PRO A 236 29.78 -7.51 -5.76
N PRO A 237 30.62 -8.37 -6.37
CA PRO A 237 31.33 -9.43 -5.65
C PRO A 237 32.12 -8.88 -4.45
N GLY A 238 32.15 -9.65 -3.36
CA GLY A 238 32.83 -9.27 -2.11
C GLY A 238 32.03 -8.37 -1.18
N THR A 239 30.77 -8.09 -1.48
CA THR A 239 29.87 -7.35 -0.57
C THR A 239 29.46 -8.22 0.61
N GLU A 240 29.68 -7.72 1.82
CA GLU A 240 29.40 -8.43 3.08
C GLU A 240 28.34 -7.72 3.92
N LEU A 241 27.40 -8.48 4.49
CA LEU A 241 26.44 -7.98 5.47
C LEU A 241 27.06 -8.06 6.89
N ARG A 242 27.24 -6.89 7.50
CA ARG A 242 27.70 -6.77 8.90
C ARG A 242 26.50 -6.62 9.83
N TRP A 243 26.13 -7.73 10.45
CA TRP A 243 25.01 -7.77 11.38
C TRP A 243 25.35 -7.12 12.69
N LEU A 244 24.60 -6.09 13.07
CA LEU A 244 24.72 -5.38 14.34
C LEU A 244 23.53 -5.64 15.24
N ALA A 245 23.78 -5.84 16.53
CA ALA A 245 22.72 -5.91 17.52
C ALA A 245 21.94 -4.59 17.57
N PRO A 246 20.62 -4.61 17.83
CA PRO A 246 19.81 -3.39 17.94
C PRO A 246 20.37 -2.34 18.88
N ALA A 247 20.95 -2.76 20.01
CA ALA A 247 21.58 -1.86 20.97
C ALA A 247 22.79 -1.09 20.38
N ALA A 248 23.56 -1.73 19.49
CA ALA A 248 24.70 -1.07 18.85
C ALA A 248 24.22 -0.05 17.78
N VAL A 249 23.15 -0.37 17.05
CA VAL A 249 22.51 0.57 16.10
C VAL A 249 21.99 1.79 16.86
N HIS A 250 21.29 1.58 17.97
CA HIS A 250 20.77 2.65 18.81
C HIS A 250 21.88 3.51 19.43
N ALA A 251 22.98 2.88 19.93
CA ALA A 251 24.11 3.59 20.49
C ALA A 251 24.84 4.48 19.46
N ALA A 252 24.76 4.14 18.17
CA ALA A 252 25.26 4.96 17.08
C ALA A 252 24.32 6.14 16.72
N GLY A 253 23.19 6.30 17.40
CA GLY A 253 22.23 7.38 17.17
C GLY A 253 21.41 7.20 15.89
N ILE A 254 21.38 5.99 15.30
CA ILE A 254 20.67 5.72 14.05
C ILE A 254 19.20 5.49 14.34
N GLU A 255 18.35 6.27 13.68
CA GLU A 255 16.90 6.20 13.88
C GLU A 255 16.26 5.07 13.05
N PRO A 256 15.57 4.10 13.71
CA PRO A 256 14.83 3.04 13.02
C PRO A 256 13.76 3.61 12.08
N TRP A 257 13.48 2.91 10.98
CA TRP A 257 12.50 3.26 9.98
C TRP A 257 12.84 4.50 9.14
N ILE A 258 13.54 5.49 9.70
CA ILE A 258 13.90 6.73 9.02
C ILE A 258 15.26 6.59 8.32
N GLU A 259 16.31 6.28 9.09
CA GLU A 259 17.68 6.17 8.56
C GLU A 259 18.04 4.74 8.15
N LEU A 260 17.37 3.73 8.73
CA LEU A 260 17.38 2.35 8.27
C LEU A 260 15.95 1.96 7.85
N PRO A 261 15.58 2.19 6.60
CA PRO A 261 14.22 1.93 6.12
C PRO A 261 13.80 0.47 6.34
N ILE A 262 12.50 0.27 6.60
CA ILE A 262 11.88 -1.05 6.83
C ILE A 262 12.17 -1.62 8.23
N TRP A 263 13.38 -1.44 8.76
CA TRP A 263 13.79 -2.04 10.01
C TRP A 263 13.17 -1.33 11.24
N ILE A 264 12.62 -2.13 12.16
CA ILE A 264 12.10 -1.69 13.46
C ILE A 264 12.61 -2.70 14.52
N PRO A 265 13.40 -2.27 15.51
CA PRO A 265 13.94 -3.18 16.49
C PRO A 265 12.86 -3.82 17.38
N PRO A 266 13.11 -5.04 17.91
CA PRO A 266 12.20 -5.66 18.85
C PRO A 266 11.94 -4.76 20.06
N GLY A 267 10.68 -4.72 20.54
CA GLY A 267 10.27 -3.88 21.68
C GLY A 267 10.09 -2.40 21.39
N HIS A 268 10.35 -1.96 20.17
CA HIS A 268 10.05 -0.59 19.75
C HIS A 268 8.53 -0.35 19.65
N ALA A 269 8.06 0.85 19.96
CA ALA A 269 6.63 1.20 19.93
C ALA A 269 5.96 0.94 18.56
N ALA A 270 6.72 1.00 17.47
CA ALA A 270 6.25 0.74 16.13
C ALA A 270 6.34 -0.74 15.69
N SER A 271 6.77 -1.68 16.56
CA SER A 271 6.96 -3.11 16.19
C SER A 271 5.66 -3.76 15.66
N ALA A 272 4.50 -3.28 16.09
CA ALA A 272 3.20 -3.74 15.58
C ALA A 272 3.01 -3.54 14.07
N ARG A 273 3.84 -2.71 13.40
CA ARG A 273 3.82 -2.54 11.93
C ARG A 273 4.17 -3.82 11.17
N HIS A 274 4.87 -4.76 11.82
CA HIS A 274 5.25 -6.05 11.27
C HIS A 274 4.57 -7.23 11.98
N ALA A 275 3.49 -6.97 12.71
CA ALA A 275 2.82 -7.96 13.53
C ALA A 275 1.30 -7.77 13.54
N ALA A 276 0.69 -7.44 12.40
CA ALA A 276 -0.76 -7.38 12.26
C ALA A 276 -1.36 -8.79 12.17
N ASP A 277 -2.57 -8.97 12.71
CA ASP A 277 -3.38 -10.15 12.43
C ASP A 277 -3.89 -10.06 10.98
N VAL A 278 -3.64 -11.09 10.22
CA VAL A 278 -3.96 -11.18 8.78
C VAL A 278 -4.88 -12.37 8.47
N THR A 279 -5.51 -12.93 9.49
CA THR A 279 -6.38 -14.11 9.34
C THR A 279 -7.49 -13.85 8.33
N ARG A 280 -8.15 -12.68 8.43
CA ARG A 280 -9.29 -12.33 7.57
C ARG A 280 -8.87 -12.17 6.10
N VAL A 281 -7.78 -11.49 5.83
CA VAL A 281 -7.34 -11.21 4.45
C VAL A 281 -6.86 -12.48 3.75
N HIS A 282 -6.18 -13.39 4.46
CA HIS A 282 -5.76 -14.66 3.88
C HIS A 282 -6.92 -15.63 3.69
N ALA A 283 -7.90 -15.64 4.60
CA ALA A 283 -9.15 -16.36 4.38
C ALA A 283 -9.94 -15.82 3.18
N ALA A 284 -9.81 -14.52 2.86
CA ALA A 284 -10.38 -13.89 1.67
C ALA A 284 -9.54 -14.12 0.39
N GLY A 285 -8.43 -14.87 0.47
CA GLY A 285 -7.64 -15.31 -0.69
C GLY A 285 -6.45 -14.40 -1.05
N LEU A 286 -5.91 -13.61 -0.12
CA LEU A 286 -4.66 -12.89 -0.37
C LEU A 286 -3.51 -13.88 -0.58
N HIS A 287 -2.79 -13.71 -1.67
CA HIS A 287 -1.51 -14.35 -1.94
C HIS A 287 -0.40 -13.30 -1.97
N CYS A 288 0.75 -13.63 -1.37
CA CYS A 288 1.93 -12.78 -1.38
C CYS A 288 3.09 -13.54 -2.04
N ARG A 289 3.72 -12.92 -3.04
CA ARG A 289 4.91 -13.45 -3.71
C ARG A 289 6.12 -13.47 -2.76
N PRO A 290 7.12 -14.32 -3.00
CA PRO A 290 8.36 -14.31 -2.23
C PRO A 290 9.03 -12.94 -2.26
N VAL A 291 9.62 -12.53 -1.13
CA VAL A 291 10.32 -11.23 -1.03
C VAL A 291 11.45 -11.09 -2.05
N SER A 292 12.13 -12.20 -2.41
CA SER A 292 13.17 -12.22 -3.44
C SER A 292 12.65 -11.82 -4.82
N GLU A 293 11.43 -12.17 -5.17
CA GLU A 293 10.80 -11.76 -6.42
C GLU A 293 10.48 -10.26 -6.42
N THR A 294 9.91 -9.75 -5.33
CA THR A 294 9.67 -8.30 -5.16
C THR A 294 10.98 -7.51 -5.30
N VAL A 295 12.03 -7.98 -4.65
CA VAL A 295 13.36 -7.33 -4.69
C VAL A 295 13.96 -7.33 -6.10
N ARG A 296 13.97 -8.50 -6.76
CA ARG A 296 14.50 -8.64 -8.12
C ARG A 296 13.79 -7.72 -9.12
N ASP A 297 12.46 -7.72 -9.07
CA ASP A 297 11.66 -6.95 -10.02
C ASP A 297 11.73 -5.44 -9.73
N THR A 298 11.91 -5.06 -8.45
CA THR A 298 12.16 -3.66 -8.09
C THR A 298 13.53 -3.21 -8.60
N TRP A 299 14.56 -4.07 -8.49
CA TRP A 299 15.88 -3.77 -9.03
C TRP A 299 15.85 -3.60 -10.55
N ALA A 300 15.17 -4.51 -11.26
CA ALA A 300 14.99 -4.40 -12.70
C ALA A 300 14.21 -3.14 -13.13
N TRP A 301 13.32 -2.63 -12.29
CA TRP A 301 12.61 -1.38 -12.56
C TRP A 301 13.48 -0.14 -12.34
N LEU A 302 14.45 -0.21 -11.42
CA LEU A 302 15.35 0.90 -11.12
C LEU A 302 16.45 1.13 -12.18
N GLY A 303 16.79 0.09 -12.94
CA GLY A 303 17.92 0.10 -13.83
C GLY A 303 17.88 -0.09 -15.16
#